data_ae3e4fcec2b8848325c32d71f584d77d
#
_entry.id   ae3e4fcec2b8848325c32d71f584d77d
#
_cell.length_a   1.000
_cell.length_b   1.000
_cell.length_c   1.000
_cell.angle_alpha   90.00
_cell.angle_beta   90.00
_cell.angle_gamma   90.00
#
_symmetry.space_group_name_H-M   'P 1'
#
loop_
_entity.id
_entity.type
_entity.pdbx_description
1 polymer ?
#
loop_
_entity_poly.entity_id
_entity_poly.type
_entity_poly.pdbx_seq_one_letter_code
_entity_poly.pdbx_strand_id
1 'polypeptide(L)'
;MQQSVAFFLGANTPRGFVSLIPDLMREPDLRLSALKAGPGCGKSTFLRSVAQWEEPVRTELLYCSADPDSLDGVLLHGRGVGVLDGTAPHPYDPTLPGVTGDYIAAPAFLDPAGLEAKQAALQEKKSAGAACYAQAYRLLEAAALVRQRAQALVTPLLPRSVLLRRAAGIAGRELPHSLGSGKPGLLRTRFLDGMTADGPVFLADTVTAMAGKIYRLEDWFGLATCMLELWRDRALELGLEVYACPDIHAPARLLHLILPELGVAFVTEDGTRMPEAAVYRSVRVDACLPAQELAKHRGKLRLLRKLETALLEDAAAELGTARTLHREMEALYRPHLDIPALQAMQQNFFDKNHPARH
;
A
#
# COMPACT_ATOMS: atom_id res chain seq x y z
N MET A 1 10.36 -1.09 -22.43
CA MET A 1 8.96 -1.04 -21.95
C MET A 1 8.93 -0.23 -20.66
N GLN A 2 8.04 0.71 -20.55
CA GLN A 2 7.81 1.49 -19.32
C GLN A 2 7.32 0.51 -18.24
N GLN A 3 8.13 0.29 -17.20
CA GLN A 3 7.77 -0.63 -16.12
C GLN A 3 7.01 0.14 -15.06
N SER A 4 5.68 0.08 -15.13
CA SER A 4 4.79 0.64 -14.13
C SER A 4 4.44 -0.43 -13.10
N VAL A 5 4.61 -0.12 -11.83
CA VAL A 5 4.22 -0.97 -10.70
C VAL A 5 3.27 -0.20 -9.80
N ALA A 6 2.42 -0.90 -9.09
CA ALA A 6 1.39 -0.31 -8.24
C ALA A 6 1.57 -0.72 -6.79
N PHE A 7 1.32 0.23 -5.86
CA PHE A 7 1.33 -0.01 -4.42
C PHE A 7 0.25 0.82 -3.75
N PHE A 8 -0.04 0.54 -2.49
CA PHE A 8 -0.72 1.49 -1.62
C PHE A 8 0.30 2.16 -0.69
N LEU A 9 0.19 3.48 -0.53
CA LEU A 9 1.01 4.24 0.43
C LEU A 9 0.29 4.45 1.75
N GLY A 10 -1.02 4.30 1.76
CA GLY A 10 -1.88 4.31 2.92
C GLY A 10 -2.81 3.12 2.95
N ALA A 11 -3.18 2.66 4.13
CA ALA A 11 -4.07 1.52 4.30
C ALA A 11 -5.09 1.74 5.44
N ASN A 12 -6.31 1.22 5.24
CA ASN A 12 -7.28 1.05 6.29
C ASN A 12 -6.87 -0.12 7.18
N THR A 13 -6.60 0.14 8.46
CA THR A 13 -6.06 -0.84 9.41
C THR A 13 -6.89 -0.90 10.69
N PRO A 14 -6.67 -1.89 11.56
CA PRO A 14 -7.29 -1.95 12.89
C PRO A 14 -7.00 -0.75 13.79
N ARG A 15 -5.98 0.05 13.46
CA ARG A 15 -5.60 1.27 14.20
C ARG A 15 -6.07 2.55 13.53
N GLY A 16 -7.00 2.44 12.57
CA GLY A 16 -7.38 3.53 11.71
C GLY A 16 -6.55 3.57 10.42
N PHE A 17 -6.52 4.73 9.78
CA PHE A 17 -5.72 4.92 8.59
C PHE A 17 -4.23 5.02 8.93
N VAL A 18 -3.40 4.18 8.32
CA VAL A 18 -1.94 4.20 8.47
C VAL A 18 -1.31 4.64 7.16
N SER A 19 -0.47 5.68 7.22
CA SER A 19 0.26 6.23 6.09
C SER A 19 1.74 5.87 6.16
N LEU A 20 2.33 5.46 5.03
CA LEU A 20 3.76 5.23 4.85
C LEU A 20 4.50 6.44 4.26
N ILE A 21 3.85 7.61 4.17
CA ILE A 21 4.51 8.86 3.74
C ILE A 21 5.78 9.14 4.56
N PRO A 22 5.82 8.98 5.89
CA PRO A 22 7.05 9.19 6.65
C PRO A 22 8.20 8.27 6.23
N ASP A 23 7.92 7.05 5.78
CA ASP A 23 8.94 6.13 5.26
C ASP A 23 9.39 6.58 3.87
N LEU A 24 8.46 6.96 3.00
CA LEU A 24 8.76 7.50 1.68
C LEU A 24 9.65 8.76 1.74
N MET A 25 9.42 9.65 2.71
CA MET A 25 10.22 10.86 2.89
C MET A 25 11.68 10.58 3.29
N ARG A 26 12.01 9.37 3.72
CA ARG A 26 13.40 8.94 4.03
C ARG A 26 14.10 8.35 2.80
N GLU A 27 13.38 8.12 1.71
CA GLU A 27 14.00 7.61 0.49
C GLU A 27 14.85 8.71 -0.14
N PRO A 28 16.09 8.39 -0.55
CA PRO A 28 16.95 9.37 -1.21
C PRO A 28 16.41 9.73 -2.59
N ASP A 29 16.81 10.90 -3.07
CA ASP A 29 16.68 11.34 -4.45
C ASP A 29 15.24 11.52 -4.96
N LEU A 30 14.26 11.73 -4.06
CA LEU A 30 12.89 12.06 -4.43
C LEU A 30 12.50 13.48 -4.00
N ARG A 31 12.16 14.30 -4.99
CA ARG A 31 11.48 15.58 -4.78
C ARG A 31 9.98 15.34 -4.78
N LEU A 32 9.33 15.45 -3.62
CA LEU A 32 7.93 15.13 -3.42
C LEU A 32 7.08 16.40 -3.38
N SER A 33 6.18 16.59 -4.34
CA SER A 33 5.23 17.69 -4.36
C SER A 33 3.88 17.28 -3.76
N ALA A 34 3.27 18.20 -2.98
CA ALA A 34 1.98 18.00 -2.34
C ALA A 34 0.86 18.57 -3.20
N LEU A 35 -0.03 17.73 -3.72
CA LEU A 35 -1.25 18.14 -4.40
C LEU A 35 -2.34 18.43 -3.36
N LYS A 36 -2.65 19.70 -3.16
CA LYS A 36 -3.72 20.15 -2.27
C LYS A 36 -4.97 20.45 -3.10
N ALA A 37 -6.01 19.64 -2.94
CA ALA A 37 -7.26 19.81 -3.69
C ALA A 37 -8.45 19.25 -2.93
N GLY A 38 -9.64 19.81 -3.16
CA GLY A 38 -10.91 19.29 -2.64
C GLY A 38 -11.34 17.99 -3.34
N PRO A 39 -12.44 17.38 -2.87
CA PRO A 39 -13.10 16.30 -3.60
C PRO A 39 -13.49 16.73 -5.00
N GLY A 40 -13.39 15.83 -6.00
CA GLY A 40 -13.80 16.12 -7.38
C GLY A 40 -12.94 17.10 -8.17
N CYS A 41 -11.85 17.63 -7.60
CA CYS A 41 -10.96 18.60 -8.26
C CYS A 41 -9.93 17.97 -9.22
N GLY A 42 -10.19 16.80 -9.77
CA GLY A 42 -9.37 16.19 -10.81
C GLY A 42 -8.00 15.65 -10.35
N LYS A 43 -7.79 15.43 -9.05
CA LYS A 43 -6.53 14.91 -8.51
C LYS A 43 -6.04 13.65 -9.21
N SER A 44 -6.89 12.63 -9.27
CA SER A 44 -6.55 11.35 -9.88
C SER A 44 -6.27 11.49 -11.40
N THR A 45 -6.99 12.37 -12.11
CA THR A 45 -6.73 12.67 -13.52
C THR A 45 -5.35 13.30 -13.71
N PHE A 46 -5.00 14.27 -12.86
CA PHE A 46 -3.69 14.89 -12.90
C PHE A 46 -2.57 13.87 -12.59
N LEU A 47 -2.73 13.07 -11.54
CA LEU A 47 -1.77 12.03 -11.20
C LEU A 47 -1.58 11.02 -12.34
N ARG A 48 -2.67 10.64 -13.04
CA ARG A 48 -2.57 9.79 -14.23
C ARG A 48 -1.80 10.45 -15.36
N SER A 49 -1.97 11.76 -15.59
CA SER A 49 -1.19 12.48 -16.61
C SER A 49 0.30 12.56 -16.23
N VAL A 50 0.63 12.70 -14.95
CA VAL A 50 2.01 12.60 -14.46
C VAL A 50 2.60 11.21 -14.70
N ALA A 51 1.82 10.15 -14.48
CA ALA A 51 2.25 8.77 -14.72
C ALA A 51 2.53 8.47 -16.21
N GLN A 52 1.88 9.20 -17.11
CA GLN A 52 2.01 9.04 -18.56
C GLN A 52 3.10 9.94 -19.17
N TRP A 53 3.89 10.62 -18.36
CA TRP A 53 4.95 11.51 -18.85
C TRP A 53 5.94 10.78 -19.76
N GLU A 54 6.29 11.41 -20.89
CA GLU A 54 6.77 10.79 -22.15
C GLU A 54 8.07 9.95 -22.10
N GLU A 55 8.82 9.91 -21.03
CA GLU A 55 10.05 9.12 -20.97
C GLU A 55 9.85 7.77 -20.24
N PRO A 56 10.54 6.70 -20.71
CA PRO A 56 10.46 5.40 -20.06
C PRO A 56 11.24 5.40 -18.72
N VAL A 57 10.60 5.82 -17.66
CA VAL A 57 11.14 5.77 -16.31
C VAL A 57 10.37 4.75 -15.48
N ARG A 58 11.02 4.16 -14.49
CA ARG A 58 10.35 3.31 -13.49
C ARG A 58 9.31 4.15 -12.74
N THR A 59 8.06 3.81 -12.91
CA THR A 59 6.92 4.52 -12.35
C THR A 59 6.25 3.68 -11.27
N GLU A 60 6.05 4.26 -10.08
CA GLU A 60 5.17 3.69 -9.05
C GLU A 60 3.85 4.45 -9.03
N LEU A 61 2.75 3.73 -9.22
CA LEU A 61 1.39 4.22 -9.03
C LEU A 61 0.96 3.93 -7.59
N LEU A 62 0.59 4.95 -6.86
CA LEU A 62 0.14 4.82 -5.48
C LEU A 62 -1.38 4.89 -5.46
N TYR A 63 -2.03 3.74 -5.34
CA TYR A 63 -3.49 3.63 -5.33
C TYR A 63 -4.08 4.09 -4.00
N CYS A 64 -5.29 4.64 -4.08
CA CYS A 64 -6.08 4.96 -2.91
C CYS A 64 -6.66 3.68 -2.30
N SER A 65 -6.45 3.47 -1.00
CA SER A 65 -7.00 2.31 -0.30
C SER A 65 -8.52 2.40 -0.06
N ALA A 66 -9.11 3.58 -0.20
CA ALA A 66 -10.56 3.76 -0.12
C ALA A 66 -11.24 3.51 -1.47
N ASP A 67 -10.62 3.92 -2.58
CA ASP A 67 -11.13 3.77 -3.94
C ASP A 67 -9.99 3.36 -4.89
N PRO A 68 -9.82 2.04 -5.18
CA PRO A 68 -8.72 1.53 -6.00
C PRO A 68 -8.70 2.06 -7.45
N ASP A 69 -9.79 2.67 -7.90
CA ASP A 69 -9.83 3.35 -9.19
C ASP A 69 -9.14 4.72 -9.17
N SER A 70 -8.80 5.22 -7.98
CA SER A 70 -8.17 6.52 -7.76
C SER A 70 -6.69 6.37 -7.37
N LEU A 71 -5.90 7.42 -7.67
CA LEU A 71 -4.50 7.52 -7.27
C LEU A 71 -4.35 8.52 -6.13
N ASP A 72 -3.57 8.13 -5.11
CA ASP A 72 -3.08 8.98 -4.02
C ASP A 72 -1.68 9.54 -4.31
N GLY A 73 -1.01 9.05 -5.36
CA GLY A 73 0.29 9.57 -5.77
C GLY A 73 0.90 8.84 -6.95
N VAL A 74 1.98 9.42 -7.45
CA VAL A 74 2.83 8.87 -8.51
C VAL A 74 4.28 9.20 -8.20
N LEU A 75 5.17 8.20 -8.33
CA LEU A 75 6.61 8.38 -8.20
C LEU A 75 7.30 8.02 -9.51
N LEU A 76 8.15 8.92 -9.99
CA LEU A 76 8.96 8.77 -11.21
C LEU A 76 10.43 8.65 -10.79
N HIS A 77 10.85 7.43 -10.43
CA HIS A 77 12.18 7.20 -9.83
C HIS A 77 13.33 7.65 -10.74
N GLY A 78 13.23 7.44 -12.04
CA GLY A 78 14.27 7.87 -12.99
C GLY A 78 14.41 9.39 -13.11
N ARG A 79 13.43 10.15 -12.66
CA ARG A 79 13.44 11.62 -12.63
C ARG A 79 13.67 12.20 -11.24
N GLY A 80 13.58 11.37 -10.20
CA GLY A 80 13.62 11.85 -8.82
C GLY A 80 12.42 12.74 -8.44
N VAL A 81 11.25 12.54 -9.07
CA VAL A 81 10.04 13.36 -8.87
C VAL A 81 8.90 12.49 -8.36
N GLY A 82 8.18 12.98 -7.37
CA GLY A 82 6.91 12.41 -6.92
C GLY A 82 5.85 13.47 -6.68
N VAL A 83 4.60 13.10 -6.92
CA VAL A 83 3.42 13.90 -6.60
C VAL A 83 2.50 13.07 -5.73
N LEU A 84 2.16 13.58 -4.56
CA LEU A 84 1.29 12.93 -3.58
C LEU A 84 0.02 13.75 -3.36
N ASP A 85 -1.11 13.08 -3.20
CA ASP A 85 -2.29 13.72 -2.61
C ASP A 85 -1.96 14.12 -1.17
N GLY A 86 -1.87 15.42 -0.93
CA GLY A 86 -1.57 16.00 0.38
C GLY A 86 -2.82 16.39 1.16
N THR A 87 -4.01 15.86 0.79
CA THR A 87 -5.26 16.11 1.52
C THR A 87 -5.55 15.00 2.54
N ALA A 88 -6.38 15.28 3.54
CA ALA A 88 -6.77 14.26 4.51
C ALA A 88 -7.45 13.07 3.80
N PRO A 89 -7.17 11.81 4.23
CA PRO A 89 -6.43 11.39 5.41
C PRO A 89 -4.90 11.28 5.24
N HIS A 90 -4.32 11.80 4.14
CA HIS A 90 -2.88 11.74 3.80
C HIS A 90 -2.20 13.11 3.93
N PRO A 91 -2.24 13.83 5.07
CA PRO A 91 -1.61 15.13 5.14
C PRO A 91 -0.11 14.98 4.84
N TYR A 92 0.32 15.65 3.79
CA TYR A 92 1.73 15.75 3.41
C TYR A 92 2.06 17.20 3.10
N ASP A 93 3.18 17.65 3.61
CA ASP A 93 3.77 18.95 3.33
C ASP A 93 5.28 18.79 3.07
N PRO A 94 5.83 19.40 2.00
CA PRO A 94 7.26 19.36 1.73
C PRO A 94 8.04 19.94 2.91
N THR A 95 9.11 19.28 3.35
CA THR A 95 9.94 19.72 4.49
C THR A 95 10.58 21.09 4.22
N LEU A 96 11.03 21.31 2.98
CA LEU A 96 11.59 22.58 2.51
C LEU A 96 10.90 22.92 1.19
N PRO A 97 9.77 23.67 1.21
CA PRO A 97 9.07 24.06 -0.01
C PRO A 97 10.00 24.77 -1.02
N GLY A 98 9.92 24.42 -2.28
CA GLY A 98 10.81 24.89 -3.33
C GLY A 98 12.11 24.10 -3.47
N VAL A 99 12.53 23.33 -2.45
CA VAL A 99 13.75 22.49 -2.46
C VAL A 99 13.40 21.01 -2.50
N THR A 100 12.72 20.48 -1.47
CA THR A 100 12.37 19.06 -1.37
C THR A 100 11.07 18.71 -2.06
N GLY A 101 10.30 19.70 -2.51
CA GLY A 101 9.03 19.59 -3.22
C GLY A 101 8.32 20.93 -3.29
N ASP A 102 7.18 20.94 -3.95
CA ASP A 102 6.33 22.13 -4.12
C ASP A 102 4.90 21.85 -3.63
N TYR A 103 4.15 22.93 -3.44
CA TYR A 103 2.68 22.85 -3.33
C TYR A 103 2.05 23.01 -4.71
N ILE A 104 1.15 22.12 -5.03
CA ILE A 104 0.27 22.19 -6.20
C ILE A 104 -1.13 22.41 -5.64
N ALA A 105 -1.63 23.67 -5.71
CA ALA A 105 -2.84 24.07 -4.99
C ALA A 105 -4.02 24.27 -5.94
N ALA A 106 -4.94 23.30 -6.01
CA ALA A 106 -6.16 23.38 -6.77
C ALA A 106 -7.35 24.13 -6.09
N PRO A 107 -7.38 24.38 -4.75
CA PRO A 107 -8.48 25.15 -4.14
C PRO A 107 -8.62 26.57 -4.67
N ALA A 108 -7.57 27.14 -5.24
CA ALA A 108 -7.60 28.46 -5.86
C ALA A 108 -8.54 28.53 -7.10
N PHE A 109 -8.95 27.39 -7.63
CA PHE A 109 -9.78 27.26 -8.82
C PHE A 109 -11.23 26.88 -8.50
N LEU A 110 -11.65 26.96 -7.24
CA LEU A 110 -13.02 26.74 -6.80
C LEU A 110 -13.78 28.06 -6.71
N ASP A 111 -15.07 28.05 -7.09
CA ASP A 111 -16.01 29.15 -6.84
C ASP A 111 -16.51 29.06 -5.39
N PRO A 112 -16.02 29.96 -4.48
CA PRO A 112 -16.42 29.91 -3.07
C PRO A 112 -17.92 30.22 -2.88
N ALA A 113 -18.49 31.16 -3.65
CA ALA A 113 -19.87 31.59 -3.47
C ALA A 113 -20.86 30.47 -3.82
N GLY A 114 -20.61 29.73 -4.92
CA GLY A 114 -21.40 28.59 -5.29
C GLY A 114 -21.31 27.43 -4.30
N LEU A 115 -20.14 27.21 -3.70
CA LEU A 115 -19.94 26.17 -2.68
C LEU A 115 -20.56 26.52 -1.34
N GLU A 116 -20.59 27.81 -0.96
CA GLU A 116 -21.21 28.29 0.29
C GLU A 116 -22.67 27.88 0.36
N ALA A 117 -23.40 28.00 -0.76
CA ALA A 117 -24.79 27.55 -0.87
C ALA A 117 -24.97 26.02 -0.68
N LYS A 118 -23.90 25.23 -0.78
CA LYS A 118 -23.88 23.77 -0.59
C LYS A 118 -23.31 23.33 0.76
N GLN A 119 -22.92 24.26 1.62
CA GLN A 119 -22.20 23.99 2.87
C GLN A 119 -22.91 22.95 3.75
N ALA A 120 -24.20 23.06 3.97
CA ALA A 120 -24.96 22.13 4.82
C ALA A 120 -24.90 20.68 4.26
N ALA A 121 -25.15 20.51 2.96
CA ALA A 121 -25.10 19.20 2.31
C ALA A 121 -23.68 18.60 2.33
N LEU A 122 -22.66 19.41 2.10
CA LEU A 122 -21.27 18.99 2.17
C LEU A 122 -20.88 18.53 3.60
N GLN A 123 -21.32 19.30 4.61
CA GLN A 123 -21.06 18.97 6.01
C GLN A 123 -21.75 17.69 6.45
N GLU A 124 -23.01 17.48 6.04
CA GLU A 124 -23.76 16.25 6.31
C GLU A 124 -23.03 15.04 5.73
N LYS A 125 -22.70 15.07 4.43
CA LYS A 125 -22.01 13.95 3.77
C LYS A 125 -20.63 13.67 4.37
N LYS A 126 -19.86 14.72 4.70
CA LYS A 126 -18.56 14.60 5.37
C LYS A 126 -18.70 13.91 6.73
N SER A 127 -19.70 14.31 7.52
CA SER A 127 -19.95 13.75 8.85
C SER A 127 -20.40 12.29 8.77
N ALA A 128 -21.31 11.98 7.83
CA ALA A 128 -21.77 10.61 7.57
C ALA A 128 -20.61 9.70 7.10
N GLY A 129 -19.79 10.17 6.17
CA GLY A 129 -18.62 9.42 5.71
C GLY A 129 -17.62 9.16 6.83
N ALA A 130 -17.36 10.13 7.70
CA ALA A 130 -16.51 9.95 8.87
C ALA A 130 -17.05 8.89 9.84
N ALA A 131 -18.37 8.82 10.02
CA ALA A 131 -19.02 7.79 10.83
C ALA A 131 -18.84 6.38 10.24
N CYS A 132 -18.97 6.23 8.91
CA CYS A 132 -18.71 4.96 8.23
C CYS A 132 -17.26 4.51 8.40
N TYR A 133 -16.28 5.38 8.23
CA TYR A 133 -14.87 5.04 8.50
C TYR A 133 -14.65 4.62 9.96
N ALA A 134 -15.23 5.34 10.91
CA ALA A 134 -15.12 4.99 12.33
C ALA A 134 -15.69 3.59 12.61
N GLN A 135 -16.81 3.23 11.98
CA GLN A 135 -17.40 1.90 12.10
C GLN A 135 -16.53 0.83 11.42
N ALA A 136 -16.03 1.08 10.22
CA ALA A 136 -15.13 0.18 9.52
C ALA A 136 -13.88 -0.14 10.37
N TYR A 137 -13.26 0.87 10.98
CA TYR A 137 -12.09 0.66 11.84
C TYR A 137 -12.38 -0.18 13.10
N ARG A 138 -13.57 -0.05 13.71
CA ARG A 138 -13.99 -0.93 14.82
C ARG A 138 -14.14 -2.39 14.37
N LEU A 139 -14.69 -2.61 13.19
CA LEU A 139 -14.83 -3.95 12.60
C LEU A 139 -13.47 -4.57 12.27
N LEU A 140 -12.54 -3.79 11.72
CA LEU A 140 -11.16 -4.21 11.46
C LEU A 140 -10.42 -4.54 12.77
N GLU A 141 -10.62 -3.75 13.84
CA GLU A 141 -10.04 -4.03 15.15
C GLU A 141 -10.59 -5.34 15.72
N ALA A 142 -11.90 -5.57 15.64
CA ALA A 142 -12.52 -6.82 16.07
C ALA A 142 -11.97 -8.03 15.27
N ALA A 143 -11.81 -7.90 13.94
CA ALA A 143 -11.21 -8.92 13.08
C ALA A 143 -9.76 -9.23 13.50
N ALA A 144 -8.98 -8.19 13.80
CA ALA A 144 -7.60 -8.35 14.28
C ALA A 144 -7.52 -9.09 15.62
N LEU A 145 -8.43 -8.80 16.56
CA LEU A 145 -8.51 -9.52 17.85
C LEU A 145 -8.86 -11.00 17.63
N VAL A 146 -9.76 -11.32 16.71
CA VAL A 146 -10.09 -12.71 16.33
C VAL A 146 -8.85 -13.41 15.73
N ARG A 147 -8.11 -12.76 14.83
CA ARG A 147 -6.86 -13.28 14.25
C ARG A 147 -5.79 -13.50 15.32
N GLN A 148 -5.60 -12.53 16.23
CA GLN A 148 -4.66 -12.66 17.36
C GLN A 148 -5.00 -13.86 18.25
N ARG A 149 -6.30 -14.13 18.47
CA ARG A 149 -6.73 -15.31 19.21
C ARG A 149 -6.35 -16.62 18.52
N ALA A 150 -6.45 -16.68 17.19
CA ALA A 150 -6.00 -17.84 16.41
C ALA A 150 -4.48 -18.01 16.50
N GLN A 151 -3.72 -16.93 16.36
CA GLN A 151 -2.26 -16.92 16.53
C GLN A 151 -1.81 -17.37 17.91
N ALA A 152 -2.46 -16.91 18.97
CA ALA A 152 -2.16 -17.31 20.35
C ALA A 152 -2.36 -18.81 20.62
N LEU A 153 -3.20 -19.50 19.84
CA LEU A 153 -3.35 -20.96 19.91
C LEU A 153 -2.20 -21.70 19.22
N VAL A 154 -1.60 -21.10 18.21
CA VAL A 154 -0.65 -21.77 17.30
C VAL A 154 0.79 -21.40 17.59
N THR A 155 1.08 -20.16 17.97
CA THR A 155 2.44 -19.68 18.23
C THR A 155 3.22 -20.54 19.25
N PRO A 156 2.62 -21.01 20.37
CA PRO A 156 3.34 -21.89 21.32
C PRO A 156 3.73 -23.24 20.74
N LEU A 157 3.09 -23.67 19.65
CA LEU A 157 3.37 -24.95 19.00
C LEU A 157 4.51 -24.84 17.98
N LEU A 158 4.98 -23.63 17.65
CA LEU A 158 5.94 -23.40 16.58
C LEU A 158 7.36 -23.82 16.98
N PRO A 159 7.97 -24.82 16.30
CA PRO A 159 9.39 -25.14 16.47
C PRO A 159 10.25 -24.10 15.73
N ARG A 160 10.49 -22.95 16.36
CA ARG A 160 11.16 -21.78 15.75
C ARG A 160 12.49 -22.14 15.07
N SER A 161 13.27 -23.07 15.65
CA SER A 161 14.54 -23.54 15.07
C SER A 161 14.36 -24.25 13.71
N VAL A 162 13.25 -24.95 13.51
CA VAL A 162 12.93 -25.61 12.23
C VAL A 162 12.61 -24.55 11.18
N LEU A 163 11.81 -23.54 11.55
CA LEU A 163 11.44 -22.46 10.66
C LEU A 163 12.66 -21.63 10.24
N LEU A 164 13.53 -21.26 11.17
CA LEU A 164 14.76 -20.51 10.89
C LEU A 164 15.75 -21.30 10.03
N ARG A 165 15.92 -22.61 10.24
CA ARG A 165 16.74 -23.46 9.35
C ARG A 165 16.19 -23.50 7.94
N ARG A 166 14.86 -23.56 7.79
CA ARG A 166 14.21 -23.50 6.48
C ARG A 166 14.42 -22.15 5.81
N ALA A 167 14.31 -21.06 6.57
CA ALA A 167 14.60 -19.72 6.10
C ALA A 167 16.04 -19.57 5.62
N ALA A 168 17.02 -20.04 6.41
CA ALA A 168 18.45 -20.04 6.07
C ALA A 168 18.73 -20.85 4.78
N GLY A 169 18.08 -22.02 4.62
CA GLY A 169 18.20 -22.83 3.40
C GLY A 169 17.66 -22.17 2.15
N ILE A 170 16.62 -21.33 2.26
CA ILE A 170 16.09 -20.52 1.14
C ILE A 170 17.04 -19.34 0.88
N ALA A 171 17.46 -18.62 1.93
CA ALA A 171 18.43 -17.54 1.82
C ALA A 171 19.71 -17.98 1.11
N GLY A 172 20.27 -19.14 1.47
CA GLY A 172 21.50 -19.67 0.84
C GLY A 172 21.35 -20.03 -0.65
N ARG A 173 20.12 -20.15 -1.16
CA ARG A 173 19.89 -20.39 -2.59
C ARG A 173 19.61 -19.12 -3.37
N GLU A 174 18.90 -18.16 -2.76
CA GLU A 174 18.36 -17.00 -3.46
C GLU A 174 19.17 -15.73 -3.20
N LEU A 175 19.83 -15.63 -2.03
CA LEU A 175 20.64 -14.47 -1.71
C LEU A 175 22.13 -14.79 -1.97
N PRO A 176 22.88 -13.93 -2.64
CA PRO A 176 24.30 -14.12 -2.87
C PRO A 176 25.08 -14.13 -1.53
N HIS A 177 26.22 -14.80 -1.52
CA HIS A 177 27.08 -14.86 -0.32
C HIS A 177 27.74 -13.51 -0.01
N SER A 178 28.07 -12.74 -1.06
CA SER A 178 28.60 -11.39 -0.96
C SER A 178 28.24 -10.60 -2.21
N LEU A 179 28.03 -9.30 -2.05
CA LEU A 179 27.98 -8.34 -3.14
C LEU A 179 29.13 -7.36 -2.94
N GLY A 180 29.99 -7.22 -3.94
CA GLY A 180 31.16 -6.36 -3.87
C GLY A 180 30.88 -4.85 -3.93
N SER A 181 29.62 -4.44 -3.79
CA SER A 181 29.22 -3.04 -4.06
C SER A 181 29.61 -2.06 -2.95
N GLY A 182 29.74 -2.50 -1.69
CA GLY A 182 29.94 -1.61 -0.53
C GLY A 182 28.87 -0.54 -0.35
N LYS A 183 27.78 -0.58 -1.15
CA LYS A 183 26.67 0.37 -1.06
C LYS A 183 25.75 -0.06 0.08
N PRO A 184 25.17 0.90 0.83
CA PRO A 184 24.09 0.60 1.77
C PRO A 184 22.87 0.08 1.02
N GLY A 185 22.18 -0.91 1.60
CA GLY A 185 20.91 -1.38 1.07
C GLY A 185 19.84 -0.30 1.15
N LEU A 186 18.92 -0.33 0.20
CA LEU A 186 17.81 0.63 0.13
C LEU A 186 16.50 -0.04 0.55
N LEU A 187 15.93 0.41 1.67
CA LEU A 187 14.62 -0.06 2.14
C LEU A 187 13.53 0.86 1.61
N ARG A 188 12.55 0.25 0.94
CA ARG A 188 11.29 0.88 0.54
C ARG A 188 10.13 0.18 1.23
N THR A 189 9.31 0.93 1.93
CA THR A 189 8.13 0.39 2.61
C THR A 189 6.89 0.75 1.81
N ARG A 190 6.12 -0.27 1.39
CA ARG A 190 4.87 -0.14 0.60
C ARG A 190 3.86 -1.18 1.06
N PHE A 191 2.58 -0.89 0.93
CA PHE A 191 1.56 -1.93 1.07
C PHE A 191 1.27 -2.56 -0.29
N LEU A 192 1.25 -3.90 -0.35
CA LEU A 192 0.72 -4.67 -1.48
C LEU A 192 -0.74 -5.05 -1.27
N ASP A 193 -1.19 -5.05 -0.01
CA ASP A 193 -2.56 -5.29 0.38
C ASP A 193 -3.27 -3.98 0.71
N GLY A 194 -4.55 -3.92 0.37
CA GLY A 194 -5.46 -2.85 0.76
C GLY A 194 -6.79 -3.40 1.25
N MET A 195 -7.36 -2.81 2.29
CA MET A 195 -8.76 -3.01 2.65
C MET A 195 -9.58 -1.89 2.02
N THR A 196 -10.34 -2.21 1.00
CA THR A 196 -11.05 -1.26 0.15
C THR A 196 -12.56 -1.39 0.29
N ALA A 197 -13.28 -0.50 -0.38
CA ALA A 197 -14.73 -0.56 -0.50
C ALA A 197 -15.24 -1.83 -1.23
N ASP A 198 -14.39 -2.48 -2.01
CA ASP A 198 -14.71 -3.71 -2.74
C ASP A 198 -14.16 -4.96 -2.01
N GLY A 199 -13.71 -4.80 -0.77
CA GLY A 199 -13.09 -5.84 0.05
C GLY A 199 -11.56 -5.81 0.01
N PRO A 200 -10.91 -6.89 0.46
CA PRO A 200 -9.46 -7.02 0.42
C PRO A 200 -8.93 -7.06 -1.02
N VAL A 201 -7.97 -6.22 -1.33
CA VAL A 201 -7.27 -6.17 -2.63
C VAL A 201 -5.80 -6.53 -2.42
N PHE A 202 -5.24 -7.31 -3.36
CA PHE A 202 -3.82 -7.64 -3.42
C PHE A 202 -3.27 -7.34 -4.82
N LEU A 203 -2.16 -6.61 -4.90
CA LEU A 203 -1.58 -6.13 -6.16
C LEU A 203 -0.62 -7.17 -6.77
N ALA A 204 -1.18 -8.30 -7.23
CA ALA A 204 -0.44 -9.43 -7.80
C ALA A 204 0.41 -9.03 -9.02
N ASP A 205 -0.10 -8.15 -9.88
CA ASP A 205 0.58 -7.70 -11.10
C ASP A 205 1.89 -6.96 -10.78
N THR A 206 1.94 -6.22 -9.67
CA THR A 206 3.16 -5.59 -9.18
C THR A 206 4.24 -6.63 -8.87
N VAL A 207 3.86 -7.71 -8.17
CA VAL A 207 4.80 -8.77 -7.81
C VAL A 207 5.35 -9.45 -9.05
N THR A 208 4.48 -9.78 -10.03
CA THR A 208 4.88 -10.43 -11.29
C THR A 208 5.73 -9.53 -12.18
N ALA A 209 5.50 -8.21 -12.13
CA ALA A 209 6.32 -7.24 -12.86
C ALA A 209 7.72 -7.07 -12.25
N MET A 210 7.86 -7.26 -10.92
CA MET A 210 9.11 -7.02 -10.20
C MET A 210 9.95 -8.29 -9.97
N ALA A 211 9.35 -9.49 -10.07
CA ALA A 211 10.03 -10.74 -9.76
C ALA A 211 9.64 -11.87 -10.70
N GLY A 212 10.65 -12.56 -11.21
CA GLY A 212 10.49 -13.77 -12.03
C GLY A 212 10.41 -15.07 -11.20
N LYS A 213 10.87 -15.03 -9.93
CA LYS A 213 10.77 -16.15 -8.99
C LYS A 213 9.93 -15.76 -7.79
N ILE A 214 8.71 -16.24 -7.70
CA ILE A 214 7.77 -15.91 -6.64
C ILE A 214 7.60 -17.12 -5.72
N TYR A 215 8.05 -16.96 -4.49
CA TYR A 215 7.81 -17.90 -3.40
C TYR A 215 6.49 -17.57 -2.72
N ARG A 216 5.52 -18.47 -2.79
CA ARG A 216 4.27 -18.41 -2.05
C ARG A 216 4.46 -19.00 -0.65
N LEU A 217 4.32 -18.19 0.39
CA LEU A 217 4.37 -18.61 1.78
C LEU A 217 2.94 -18.85 2.28
N GLU A 218 2.54 -20.12 2.36
CA GLU A 218 1.21 -20.50 2.86
C GLU A 218 1.19 -20.36 4.38
N ASP A 219 0.65 -19.25 4.88
CA ASP A 219 0.66 -18.89 6.29
C ASP A 219 -0.52 -17.99 6.68
N TRP A 220 -1.51 -18.53 7.35
CA TRP A 220 -2.59 -17.76 7.93
C TRP A 220 -2.27 -17.23 9.33
N PHE A 221 -1.29 -17.81 10.01
CA PHE A 221 -1.00 -17.50 11.41
C PHE A 221 0.05 -16.41 11.61
N GLY A 222 0.66 -15.90 10.55
CA GLY A 222 1.72 -14.89 10.61
C GLY A 222 3.06 -15.43 11.12
N LEU A 223 3.32 -16.72 10.92
CA LEU A 223 4.55 -17.38 11.33
C LEU A 223 5.72 -17.05 10.39
N ALA A 224 5.43 -16.69 9.13
CA ALA A 224 6.43 -16.36 8.12
C ALA A 224 7.19 -15.06 8.41
N THR A 225 6.65 -14.18 9.25
CA THR A 225 7.24 -12.86 9.54
C THR A 225 8.73 -12.95 9.90
N CYS A 226 9.12 -13.88 10.77
CA CYS A 226 10.53 -14.02 11.15
C CYS A 226 11.44 -14.51 10.01
N MET A 227 10.91 -15.21 9.00
CA MET A 227 11.65 -15.57 7.79
C MET A 227 11.85 -14.34 6.90
N LEU A 228 10.79 -13.57 6.71
CA LEU A 228 10.81 -12.34 5.89
C LEU A 228 11.76 -11.30 6.48
N GLU A 229 11.75 -11.12 7.81
CA GLU A 229 12.66 -10.22 8.50
C GLU A 229 14.14 -10.64 8.32
N LEU A 230 14.44 -11.92 8.47
CA LEU A 230 15.78 -12.45 8.24
C LEU A 230 16.24 -12.20 6.79
N TRP A 231 15.39 -12.41 5.80
CA TRP A 231 15.73 -12.17 4.40
C TRP A 231 15.85 -10.69 4.06
N ARG A 232 14.99 -9.83 4.63
CA ARG A 232 15.08 -8.37 4.51
C ARG A 232 16.43 -7.87 5.04
N ASP A 233 16.76 -8.25 6.27
CA ASP A 233 17.98 -7.76 6.93
C ASP A 233 19.23 -8.23 6.17
N ARG A 234 19.25 -9.49 5.74
CA ARG A 234 20.33 -10.03 4.92
C ARG A 234 20.45 -9.34 3.57
N ALA A 235 19.34 -9.04 2.90
CA ALA A 235 19.33 -8.31 1.62
C ALA A 235 19.87 -6.88 1.79
N LEU A 236 19.49 -6.19 2.86
CA LEU A 236 20.01 -4.85 3.18
C LEU A 236 21.50 -4.86 3.48
N GLU A 237 22.01 -5.86 4.25
CA GLU A 237 23.45 -6.05 4.48
C GLU A 237 24.23 -6.27 3.18
N LEU A 238 23.59 -6.88 2.18
CA LEU A 238 24.17 -7.09 0.85
C LEU A 238 24.12 -5.86 -0.05
N GLY A 239 23.52 -4.75 0.41
CA GLY A 239 23.39 -3.51 -0.36
C GLY A 239 22.30 -3.54 -1.42
N LEU A 240 21.32 -4.44 -1.29
CA LEU A 240 20.21 -4.58 -2.24
C LEU A 240 19.08 -3.58 -1.98
N GLU A 241 18.31 -3.27 -3.03
CA GLU A 241 17.01 -2.63 -2.92
C GLU A 241 15.98 -3.65 -2.43
N VAL A 242 15.24 -3.28 -1.39
CA VAL A 242 14.27 -4.14 -0.71
C VAL A 242 12.93 -3.45 -0.61
N TYR A 243 11.89 -4.05 -1.18
CA TYR A 243 10.51 -3.67 -0.92
C TYR A 243 9.96 -4.51 0.23
N ALA A 244 9.81 -3.90 1.39
CA ALA A 244 9.21 -4.50 2.56
C ALA A 244 7.74 -4.11 2.64
N CYS A 245 6.85 -5.11 2.61
CA CYS A 245 5.41 -4.86 2.57
C CYS A 245 4.76 -5.31 3.89
N PRO A 246 4.33 -4.35 4.74
CA PRO A 246 3.69 -4.65 6.02
C PRO A 246 2.32 -5.30 5.85
N ASP A 247 1.87 -5.99 6.90
CA ASP A 247 0.54 -6.56 7.03
C ASP A 247 -0.45 -5.44 7.41
N ILE A 248 -1.47 -5.19 6.60
CA ILE A 248 -2.51 -4.18 6.91
C ILE A 248 -3.29 -4.49 8.19
N HIS A 249 -3.36 -5.75 8.60
CA HIS A 249 -4.02 -6.16 9.85
C HIS A 249 -3.10 -6.05 11.08
N ALA A 250 -1.79 -5.94 10.87
CA ALA A 250 -0.78 -5.77 11.91
C ALA A 250 0.44 -5.02 11.34
N PRO A 251 0.39 -3.69 11.12
CA PRO A 251 1.39 -2.94 10.36
C PRO A 251 2.83 -2.98 10.92
N ALA A 252 2.99 -3.43 12.15
CA ALA A 252 4.32 -3.69 12.72
C ALA A 252 4.97 -4.98 12.21
N ARG A 253 4.23 -5.83 11.47
CA ARG A 253 4.71 -7.11 10.94
C ARG A 253 4.94 -7.03 9.45
N LEU A 254 5.99 -7.70 8.98
CA LEU A 254 6.24 -7.87 7.54
C LEU A 254 5.38 -9.02 7.01
N LEU A 255 4.70 -8.79 5.88
CA LEU A 255 3.84 -9.77 5.22
C LEU A 255 4.41 -10.24 3.88
N HIS A 256 5.00 -9.33 3.09
CA HIS A 256 5.64 -9.67 1.82
C HIS A 256 7.00 -9.00 1.70
N LEU A 257 7.85 -9.56 0.84
CA LEU A 257 9.18 -9.04 0.55
C LEU A 257 9.46 -9.19 -0.95
N ILE A 258 9.90 -8.11 -1.62
CA ILE A 258 10.34 -8.17 -3.00
C ILE A 258 11.79 -7.68 -3.08
N LEU A 259 12.61 -8.43 -3.79
CA LEU A 259 14.02 -8.16 -4.05
C LEU A 259 14.21 -8.00 -5.57
N PRO A 260 13.97 -6.81 -6.13
CA PRO A 260 13.89 -6.61 -7.58
C PRO A 260 15.20 -6.95 -8.31
N GLU A 261 16.34 -6.58 -7.71
CA GLU A 261 17.66 -6.84 -8.30
C GLU A 261 17.97 -8.33 -8.44
N LEU A 262 17.36 -9.18 -7.59
CA LEU A 262 17.48 -10.64 -7.66
C LEU A 262 16.35 -11.28 -8.45
N GLY A 263 15.34 -10.51 -8.82
CA GLY A 263 14.12 -11.02 -9.44
C GLY A 263 13.36 -12.02 -8.55
N VAL A 264 13.41 -11.86 -7.21
CA VAL A 264 12.80 -12.77 -6.23
C VAL A 264 11.77 -12.04 -5.40
N ALA A 265 10.62 -12.67 -5.18
CA ALA A 265 9.62 -12.21 -4.24
C ALA A 265 9.16 -13.33 -3.29
N PHE A 266 8.82 -12.95 -2.07
CA PHE A 266 8.22 -13.80 -1.05
C PHE A 266 6.86 -13.20 -0.69
N VAL A 267 5.80 -13.92 -1.06
CA VAL A 267 4.40 -13.48 -0.88
C VAL A 267 3.73 -14.39 0.13
N THR A 268 3.30 -13.84 1.24
CA THR A 268 2.51 -14.57 2.25
C THR A 268 1.04 -14.50 1.89
N GLU A 269 0.40 -15.63 1.81
CA GLU A 269 -1.04 -15.73 1.56
C GLU A 269 -1.67 -16.89 2.32
N ASP A 270 -2.97 -16.78 2.56
CA ASP A 270 -3.78 -17.82 3.18
C ASP A 270 -4.81 -18.44 2.19
N GLY A 271 -4.64 -18.14 0.90
CA GLY A 271 -5.51 -18.54 -0.19
C GLY A 271 -4.82 -18.45 -1.56
N THR A 272 -5.57 -18.14 -2.61
CA THR A 272 -5.12 -18.10 -4.00
C THR A 272 -5.02 -16.68 -4.54
N ARG A 273 -4.25 -15.81 -3.89
CA ARG A 273 -4.08 -14.41 -4.33
C ARG A 273 -3.15 -14.29 -5.52
N MET A 274 -2.09 -15.12 -5.57
CA MET A 274 -1.18 -15.19 -6.70
C MET A 274 -1.70 -16.17 -7.77
N PRO A 275 -1.65 -15.81 -9.06
CA PRO A 275 -1.90 -16.76 -10.13
C PRO A 275 -0.95 -17.97 -10.03
N GLU A 276 -1.48 -19.19 -10.10
CA GLU A 276 -0.69 -20.42 -9.92
C GLU A 276 0.49 -20.49 -10.91
N ALA A 277 0.28 -20.05 -12.15
CA ALA A 277 1.32 -20.02 -13.19
C ALA A 277 2.49 -19.09 -12.88
N ALA A 278 2.31 -18.10 -12.00
CA ALA A 278 3.36 -17.17 -11.59
C ALA A 278 4.17 -17.68 -10.39
N VAL A 279 3.68 -18.70 -9.68
CA VAL A 279 4.33 -19.23 -8.48
C VAL A 279 5.48 -20.14 -8.84
N TYR A 280 6.70 -19.74 -8.50
CA TYR A 280 7.88 -20.59 -8.65
C TYR A 280 7.86 -21.77 -7.66
N ARG A 281 7.50 -21.50 -6.40
CA ARG A 281 7.47 -22.53 -5.35
C ARG A 281 6.55 -22.13 -4.20
N SER A 282 5.70 -23.08 -3.76
CA SER A 282 4.94 -22.96 -2.51
C SER A 282 5.73 -23.49 -1.32
N VAL A 283 5.67 -22.73 -0.22
CA VAL A 283 6.31 -23.06 1.06
C VAL A 283 5.22 -23.07 2.13
N ARG A 284 4.77 -24.25 2.51
CA ARG A 284 3.80 -24.43 3.60
C ARG A 284 4.49 -24.14 4.93
N VAL A 285 4.26 -22.94 5.49
CA VAL A 285 4.86 -22.51 6.75
C VAL A 285 4.20 -23.26 7.92
N ASP A 286 2.90 -23.47 7.86
CA ASP A 286 2.10 -24.23 8.83
C ASP A 286 2.52 -25.71 8.94
N ALA A 287 3.13 -26.30 7.89
CA ALA A 287 3.65 -27.66 7.94
C ALA A 287 4.82 -27.85 8.93
N CYS A 288 5.38 -26.77 9.47
CA CYS A 288 6.33 -26.82 10.58
C CYS A 288 5.67 -27.12 11.93
N LEU A 289 4.35 -26.99 12.02
CA LEU A 289 3.59 -27.20 13.25
C LEU A 289 3.34 -28.72 13.48
N PRO A 290 3.35 -29.19 14.74
CA PRO A 290 2.97 -30.56 15.06
C PRO A 290 1.51 -30.85 14.70
N ALA A 291 1.28 -31.71 13.70
CA ALA A 291 -0.06 -31.95 13.13
C ALA A 291 -1.09 -32.41 14.19
N GLN A 292 -0.66 -33.24 15.16
CA GLN A 292 -1.55 -33.74 16.23
C GLN A 292 -1.99 -32.62 17.16
N GLU A 293 -1.09 -31.72 17.53
CA GLU A 293 -1.42 -30.57 18.40
C GLU A 293 -2.32 -29.57 17.65
N LEU A 294 -2.01 -29.25 16.40
CA LEU A 294 -2.84 -28.39 15.57
C LEU A 294 -4.25 -28.97 15.38
N ALA A 295 -4.38 -30.30 15.25
CA ALA A 295 -5.67 -30.97 15.11
C ALA A 295 -6.61 -30.74 16.30
N LYS A 296 -6.08 -30.60 17.53
CA LYS A 296 -6.86 -30.30 18.73
C LYS A 296 -7.56 -28.94 18.66
N HIS A 297 -7.03 -28.01 17.88
CA HIS A 297 -7.55 -26.64 17.73
C HIS A 297 -8.38 -26.44 16.46
N ARG A 298 -8.46 -27.44 15.55
CA ARG A 298 -9.04 -27.29 14.20
C ARG A 298 -10.44 -26.69 14.19
N GLY A 299 -11.35 -27.17 15.07
CA GLY A 299 -12.73 -26.65 15.14
C GLY A 299 -12.77 -25.16 15.53
N LYS A 300 -11.97 -24.79 16.54
CA LYS A 300 -11.88 -23.40 17.01
C LYS A 300 -11.25 -22.48 15.98
N LEU A 301 -10.16 -22.92 15.31
CA LEU A 301 -9.51 -22.15 14.26
C LEU A 301 -10.43 -21.91 13.07
N ARG A 302 -11.24 -22.91 12.68
CA ARG A 302 -12.26 -22.76 11.63
C ARG A 302 -13.32 -21.72 12.01
N LEU A 303 -13.80 -21.74 13.26
CA LEU A 303 -14.76 -20.75 13.76
C LEU A 303 -14.14 -19.33 13.73
N LEU A 304 -12.93 -19.17 14.25
CA LEU A 304 -12.23 -17.88 14.28
C LEU A 304 -12.05 -17.32 12.86
N ARG A 305 -11.67 -18.18 11.89
CA ARG A 305 -11.53 -17.76 10.49
C ARG A 305 -12.86 -17.27 9.89
N LYS A 306 -13.97 -17.96 10.17
CA LYS A 306 -15.29 -17.53 9.71
C LYS A 306 -15.70 -16.17 10.32
N LEU A 307 -15.45 -15.98 11.61
CA LEU A 307 -15.75 -14.70 12.29
C LEU A 307 -14.91 -13.56 11.72
N GLU A 308 -13.62 -13.81 11.49
CA GLU A 308 -12.73 -12.82 10.87
C GLU A 308 -13.25 -12.41 9.48
N THR A 309 -13.58 -13.40 8.62
CA THR A 309 -14.09 -13.12 7.26
C THR A 309 -15.36 -12.27 7.31
N ALA A 310 -16.34 -12.61 8.16
CA ALA A 310 -17.57 -11.84 8.28
C ALA A 310 -17.32 -10.39 8.73
N LEU A 311 -16.41 -10.18 9.69
CA LEU A 311 -16.06 -8.83 10.16
C LEU A 311 -15.35 -8.01 9.07
N LEU A 312 -14.53 -8.64 8.23
CA LEU A 312 -13.86 -7.97 7.10
C LEU A 312 -14.87 -7.62 5.99
N GLU A 313 -15.86 -8.47 5.73
CA GLU A 313 -16.95 -8.21 4.78
C GLU A 313 -17.80 -7.01 5.24
N ASP A 314 -18.18 -6.96 6.53
CA ASP A 314 -18.89 -5.83 7.10
C ASP A 314 -18.07 -4.53 7.04
N ALA A 315 -16.76 -4.59 7.33
CA ALA A 315 -15.88 -3.44 7.21
C ALA A 315 -15.81 -2.91 5.77
N ALA A 316 -15.77 -3.79 4.76
CA ALA A 316 -15.81 -3.42 3.35
C ALA A 316 -17.14 -2.73 2.99
N ALA A 317 -18.25 -3.20 3.50
CA ALA A 317 -19.57 -2.59 3.28
C ALA A 317 -19.63 -1.14 3.81
N GLU A 318 -19.09 -0.90 5.01
CA GLU A 318 -18.98 0.46 5.58
C GLU A 318 -18.08 1.36 4.74
N LEU A 319 -16.92 0.87 4.27
CA LEU A 319 -16.05 1.59 3.34
C LEU A 319 -16.75 1.87 2.00
N GLY A 320 -17.60 0.95 1.52
CA GLY A 320 -18.44 1.12 0.32
C GLY A 320 -19.43 2.28 0.47
N THR A 321 -20.07 2.38 1.64
CA THR A 321 -20.96 3.49 1.98
C THR A 321 -20.19 4.81 2.03
N ALA A 322 -19.03 4.83 2.67
CA ALA A 322 -18.16 6.02 2.73
C ALA A 322 -17.73 6.48 1.33
N ARG A 323 -17.36 5.54 0.42
CA ARG A 323 -17.02 5.85 -0.99
C ARG A 323 -18.20 6.47 -1.73
N THR A 324 -19.40 5.96 -1.52
CA THR A 324 -20.62 6.52 -2.14
C THR A 324 -20.85 7.97 -1.70
N LEU A 325 -20.78 8.24 -0.40
CA LEU A 325 -20.89 9.59 0.16
C LEU A 325 -19.81 10.53 -0.37
N HIS A 326 -18.58 10.03 -0.53
CA HIS A 326 -17.48 10.79 -1.11
C HIS A 326 -17.75 11.18 -2.57
N ARG A 327 -18.24 10.25 -3.40
CA ARG A 327 -18.62 10.51 -4.80
C ARG A 327 -19.77 11.50 -4.92
N GLU A 328 -20.71 11.48 -3.98
CA GLU A 328 -21.78 12.49 -3.90
C GLU A 328 -21.24 13.88 -3.52
N MET A 329 -20.23 13.95 -2.62
CA MET A 329 -19.52 15.20 -2.34
C MET A 329 -18.79 15.73 -3.59
N GLU A 330 -18.09 14.87 -4.32
CA GLU A 330 -17.42 15.22 -5.57
C GLU A 330 -18.39 15.82 -6.60
N ALA A 331 -19.60 15.25 -6.73
CA ALA A 331 -20.63 15.75 -7.60
C ALA A 331 -21.10 17.17 -7.23
N LEU A 332 -21.07 17.52 -5.93
CA LEU A 332 -21.38 18.87 -5.46
C LEU A 332 -20.25 19.88 -5.75
N TYR A 333 -18.98 19.45 -5.72
CA TYR A 333 -17.83 20.32 -6.03
C TYR A 333 -17.63 20.57 -7.52
N ARG A 334 -17.86 19.55 -8.36
CA ARG A 334 -17.55 19.57 -9.81
C ARG A 334 -18.09 20.77 -10.58
N PRO A 335 -19.37 21.25 -10.40
CA PRO A 335 -19.89 22.41 -11.10
C PRO A 335 -19.19 23.73 -10.75
N HIS A 336 -18.47 23.78 -9.62
CA HIS A 336 -17.82 24.97 -9.08
C HIS A 336 -16.31 24.98 -9.31
N LEU A 337 -15.81 24.13 -10.22
CA LEU A 337 -14.39 24.03 -10.54
C LEU A 337 -14.07 24.73 -11.87
N ASP A 338 -13.10 25.64 -11.84
CA ASP A 338 -12.52 26.25 -13.05
C ASP A 338 -11.56 25.25 -13.71
N ILE A 339 -12.10 24.47 -14.68
CA ILE A 339 -11.35 23.44 -15.39
C ILE A 339 -10.21 24.03 -16.23
N PRO A 340 -10.39 25.13 -17.00
CA PRO A 340 -9.30 25.78 -17.73
C PRO A 340 -8.11 26.18 -16.85
N ALA A 341 -8.39 26.80 -15.71
CA ALA A 341 -7.33 27.21 -14.76
C ALA A 341 -6.60 25.98 -14.16
N LEU A 342 -7.32 24.90 -13.87
CA LEU A 342 -6.73 23.64 -13.42
C LEU A 342 -5.81 23.04 -14.49
N GLN A 343 -6.21 23.04 -15.75
CA GLN A 343 -5.40 22.54 -16.88
C GLN A 343 -4.14 23.40 -17.08
N ALA A 344 -4.23 24.72 -16.94
CA ALA A 344 -3.08 25.61 -17.00
C ALA A 344 -2.07 25.33 -15.86
N MET A 345 -2.57 25.07 -14.64
CA MET A 345 -1.72 24.64 -13.52
C MET A 345 -0.99 23.32 -13.81
N GLN A 346 -1.69 22.36 -14.39
CA GLN A 346 -1.09 21.08 -14.78
C GLN A 346 0.02 21.27 -15.80
N GLN A 347 -0.20 22.09 -16.84
CA GLN A 347 0.82 22.39 -17.84
C GLN A 347 2.05 23.08 -17.21
N ASN A 348 1.84 24.06 -16.33
CA ASN A 348 2.93 24.73 -15.62
C ASN A 348 3.76 23.74 -14.77
N PHE A 349 3.12 22.72 -14.17
CA PHE A 349 3.86 21.67 -13.46
C PHE A 349 4.79 20.90 -14.40
N PHE A 350 4.32 20.51 -15.58
CA PHE A 350 5.12 19.78 -16.55
C PHE A 350 6.27 20.65 -17.07
N ASP A 351 6.00 21.90 -17.45
CA ASP A 351 7.01 22.83 -17.96
C ASP A 351 8.14 23.07 -16.92
N LYS A 352 7.78 23.25 -15.66
CA LYS A 352 8.75 23.46 -14.55
C LYS A 352 9.63 22.24 -14.28
N ASN A 353 9.09 21.04 -14.42
CA ASN A 353 9.78 19.79 -14.11
C ASN A 353 10.34 19.09 -15.38
N HIS A 354 10.19 19.67 -16.55
CA HIS A 354 10.85 19.19 -17.75
C HIS A 354 12.36 19.46 -17.64
N PRO A 355 13.24 18.46 -17.81
CA PRO A 355 14.66 18.72 -17.84
C PRO A 355 14.93 19.71 -18.98
N ALA A 356 15.60 20.82 -18.66
CA ALA A 356 16.08 21.72 -19.70
C ALA A 356 16.90 20.89 -20.71
N ARG A 357 16.54 20.96 -21.99
CA ARG A 357 17.35 20.37 -23.05
C ARG A 357 18.67 21.17 -23.11
N HIS A 358 19.65 20.67 -22.37
CA HIS A 358 21.04 21.15 -22.48
C HIS A 358 21.80 20.28 -23.45
#